data_086da433b79f117875a3e961ef14dab3
#
_entry.id   086da433b79f117875a3e961ef14dab3
#
_cell.length_a   1.000
_cell.length_b   1.000
_cell.length_c   1.000
_cell.angle_alpha   90.00
_cell.angle_beta   90.00
_cell.angle_gamma   90.00
#
_symmetry.space_group_name_H-M   'P 1'
#
loop_
_entity.id
_entity.type
_entity.pdbx_description
1 polymer ?
#
loop_
_entity_poly.entity_id
_entity_poly.type
_entity_poly.pdbx_seq_one_letter_code
_entity_poly.pdbx_strand_id
1 'polypeptide(L)'
;IILSDTFYEFAHPLMKQLGWPTIFCHKLETDEKGMIAAYKLRQPDQKRQAVKALHGLNFRVIAAGDSYNDTTMLGEADHGFLFDAPENVIAEFPQFPAIHGYEALKEAIRNASVRDIPA
;
A
#
# COMPACT_ATOMS: atom_id res chain seq x y z
N ILE A 1 -0.92 -4.21 6.73
CA ILE A 1 -0.04 -3.00 6.72
C ILE A 1 -0.56 -2.01 5.70
N ILE A 2 -0.69 -0.77 6.09
CA ILE A 2 -1.05 0.32 5.19
C ILE A 2 0.23 0.99 4.70
N LEU A 3 0.40 1.08 3.38
CA LEU A 3 1.52 1.78 2.74
C LEU A 3 0.97 3.02 2.05
N SER A 4 1.38 4.20 2.48
CA SER A 4 0.81 5.45 1.99
C SER A 4 1.87 6.53 1.80
N ASP A 5 1.66 7.38 0.81
CA ASP A 5 2.48 8.57 0.58
C ASP A 5 1.95 9.80 1.32
N THR A 6 0.98 9.62 2.20
CA THR A 6 0.51 10.66 3.11
C THR A 6 1.55 10.96 4.20
N PHE A 7 1.24 11.92 5.04
CA PHE A 7 2.03 12.25 6.23
C PHE A 7 1.32 11.73 7.47
N TYR A 8 2.09 11.23 8.44
CA TYR A 8 1.55 10.63 9.66
C TYR A 8 0.62 11.60 10.40
N GLU A 9 0.95 12.87 10.44
CA GLU A 9 0.19 13.91 11.11
C GLU A 9 -1.21 14.07 10.51
N PHE A 10 -1.37 13.83 9.20
CA PHE A 10 -2.67 13.83 8.54
C PHE A 10 -3.41 12.51 8.68
N ALA A 11 -2.68 11.39 8.70
CA ALA A 11 -3.27 10.06 8.79
C ALA A 11 -3.73 9.70 10.21
N HIS A 12 -3.14 10.30 11.22
CA HIS A 12 -3.33 9.96 12.63
C HIS A 12 -4.80 9.87 13.07
N PRO A 13 -5.68 10.86 12.77
CA PRO A 13 -7.08 10.77 13.19
C PRO A 13 -7.81 9.56 12.57
N LEU A 14 -7.52 9.24 11.32
CA LEU A 14 -8.11 8.07 10.66
C LEU A 14 -7.57 6.77 11.24
N MET A 15 -6.28 6.70 11.52
CA MET A 15 -5.66 5.52 12.12
C MET A 15 -6.26 5.23 13.49
N LYS A 16 -6.55 6.28 14.28
CA LYS A 16 -7.25 6.13 15.56
C LYS A 16 -8.61 5.48 15.38
N GLN A 17 -9.39 5.90 14.37
CA GLN A 17 -10.70 5.32 14.09
C GLN A 17 -10.62 3.87 13.64
N LEU A 18 -9.53 3.48 12.98
CA LEU A 18 -9.31 2.13 12.47
C LEU A 18 -8.68 1.18 13.49
N GLY A 19 -8.46 1.62 14.72
CA GLY A 19 -7.86 0.79 15.77
C GLY A 19 -6.35 0.69 15.69
N TRP A 20 -5.68 1.69 15.14
CA TRP A 20 -4.21 1.79 15.08
C TRP A 20 -3.55 0.69 14.24
N PRO A 21 -3.97 0.49 12.99
CA PRO A 21 -3.25 -0.44 12.12
C PRO A 21 -1.83 0.05 11.84
N THR A 22 -0.94 -0.86 11.50
CA THR A 22 0.42 -0.49 11.10
C THR A 22 0.37 0.33 9.81
N ILE A 23 1.01 1.48 9.83
CA ILE A 23 1.13 2.36 8.67
C ILE A 23 2.58 2.76 8.45
N PHE A 24 3.05 2.64 7.21
CA PHE A 24 4.32 3.20 6.75
C PHE A 24 4.01 4.38 5.84
N CYS A 25 4.41 5.56 6.26
CA CYS A 25 4.15 6.82 5.56
C CYS A 25 5.26 7.82 5.86
N HIS A 26 5.10 9.02 5.34
CA HIS A 26 6.07 10.09 5.57
C HIS A 26 5.73 10.87 6.84
N LYS A 27 6.62 11.77 7.24
CA LYS A 27 6.44 12.63 8.41
C LYS A 27 6.62 14.10 8.06
N LEU A 28 5.88 14.96 8.77
CA LEU A 28 6.11 16.38 8.76
C LEU A 28 7.03 16.75 9.93
N GLU A 29 7.85 17.79 9.74
CA GLU A 29 8.53 18.47 10.83
C GLU A 29 7.78 19.75 11.14
N THR A 30 7.43 19.95 12.40
CA THR A 30 6.75 21.15 12.85
C THR A 30 7.68 21.97 13.74
N ASP A 31 7.50 23.30 13.73
CA ASP A 31 8.23 24.20 14.62
C ASP A 31 7.58 24.25 16.00
N GLU A 32 8.13 25.10 16.90
CA GLU A 32 7.64 25.26 18.26
C GLU A 32 6.19 25.77 18.33
N LYS A 33 5.70 26.40 17.26
CA LYS A 33 4.33 26.92 17.16
C LYS A 33 3.37 25.93 16.50
N GLY A 34 3.84 24.73 16.17
CA GLY A 34 3.03 23.75 15.47
C GLY A 34 2.88 23.99 13.97
N MET A 35 3.64 24.94 13.41
CA MET A 35 3.62 25.22 11.97
C MET A 35 4.52 24.22 11.22
N ILE A 36 4.15 23.90 9.98
CA ILE A 36 4.94 23.01 9.15
C ILE A 36 6.25 23.70 8.76
N ALA A 37 7.37 23.17 9.24
CA ALA A 37 8.69 23.70 8.92
C ALA A 37 9.35 22.93 7.77
N ALA A 38 9.11 21.62 7.66
CA ALA A 38 9.68 20.76 6.64
C ALA A 38 8.89 19.46 6.54
N TYR A 39 9.20 18.65 5.54
CA TYR A 39 8.68 17.29 5.46
C TYR A 39 9.82 16.30 5.32
N LYS A 40 9.61 15.08 5.82
CA LYS A 40 10.57 13.98 5.68
C LYS A 40 9.93 12.84 4.92
N LEU A 41 10.49 12.53 3.77
CA LEU A 41 10.14 11.31 3.06
C LEU A 41 10.81 10.13 3.77
N ARG A 42 10.07 9.05 3.97
CA ARG A 42 10.60 7.85 4.59
C ARG A 42 11.76 7.30 3.76
N GLN A 43 11.53 7.16 2.46
CA GLN A 43 12.55 6.75 1.49
C GLN A 43 11.97 6.90 0.07
N PRO A 44 12.82 6.99 -0.96
CA PRO A 44 12.34 6.95 -2.34
C PRO A 44 11.64 5.63 -2.64
N ASP A 45 10.57 5.68 -3.43
CA ASP A 45 9.78 4.50 -3.83
C ASP A 45 9.40 3.63 -2.62
N GLN A 46 8.91 4.28 -1.57
CA GLN A 46 8.81 3.67 -0.23
C GLN A 46 7.85 2.48 -0.17
N LYS A 47 6.81 2.45 -1.00
CA LYS A 47 5.87 1.32 -1.00
C LYS A 47 6.51 0.06 -1.55
N ARG A 48 7.25 0.18 -2.65
CA ARG A 48 8.00 -0.93 -3.22
C ARG A 48 9.10 -1.40 -2.27
N GLN A 49 9.82 -0.46 -1.66
CA GLN A 49 10.89 -0.80 -0.71
C GLN A 49 10.36 -1.54 0.51
N ALA A 50 9.16 -1.20 0.98
CA ALA A 50 8.51 -1.92 2.07
C ALA A 50 8.22 -3.37 1.68
N VAL A 51 7.72 -3.62 0.46
CA VAL A 51 7.48 -4.98 -0.03
C VAL A 51 8.78 -5.77 -0.13
N LYS A 52 9.85 -5.16 -0.66
CA LYS A 52 11.18 -5.78 -0.73
C LYS A 52 11.68 -6.17 0.67
N ALA A 53 11.51 -5.31 1.65
CA ALA A 53 11.92 -5.59 3.02
C ALA A 53 11.13 -6.77 3.62
N LEU A 54 9.82 -6.83 3.36
CA LEU A 54 9.00 -7.96 3.81
C LEU A 54 9.43 -9.26 3.14
N HIS A 55 9.77 -9.24 1.86
CA HIS A 55 10.36 -10.40 1.18
C HIS A 55 11.68 -10.82 1.83
N GLY A 56 12.51 -9.86 2.24
CA GLY A 56 13.75 -10.14 2.97
C GLY A 56 13.53 -10.81 4.32
N LEU A 57 12.34 -10.62 4.90
CA LEU A 57 11.91 -11.30 6.12
C LEU A 57 11.17 -12.61 5.84
N ASN A 58 11.17 -13.10 4.60
CA ASN A 58 10.50 -14.31 4.14
C ASN A 58 8.97 -14.25 4.20
N PHE A 59 8.40 -13.06 4.17
CA PHE A 59 6.96 -12.92 3.99
C PHE A 59 6.60 -13.00 2.51
N ARG A 60 5.46 -13.62 2.24
CA ARG A 60 4.77 -13.53 0.97
C ARG A 60 3.84 -12.32 1.03
N VAL A 61 3.80 -11.51 -0.03
CA VAL A 61 3.11 -10.22 0.00
C VAL A 61 2.01 -10.18 -1.06
N ILE A 62 0.81 -9.82 -0.61
CA ILE A 62 -0.32 -9.48 -1.48
C ILE A 62 -0.53 -7.98 -1.33
N ALA A 63 -0.54 -7.26 -2.44
CA ALA A 63 -0.71 -5.81 -2.43
C ALA A 63 -1.88 -5.37 -3.29
N ALA A 64 -2.56 -4.32 -2.87
CA ALA A 64 -3.63 -3.70 -3.61
C ALA A 64 -3.44 -2.17 -3.61
N GLY A 65 -3.77 -1.54 -4.71
CA GLY A 65 -3.67 -0.10 -4.86
C GLY A 65 -4.46 0.40 -6.06
N ASP A 66 -4.63 1.71 -6.20
CA ASP A 66 -5.53 2.30 -7.18
C ASP A 66 -4.88 3.31 -8.11
N SER A 67 -3.58 3.58 -7.97
CA SER A 67 -2.95 4.68 -8.70
C SER A 67 -1.61 4.30 -9.30
N TYR A 68 -1.09 5.19 -10.15
CA TYR A 68 0.27 5.05 -10.69
C TYR A 68 1.32 4.89 -9.58
N ASN A 69 1.14 5.58 -8.47
CA ASN A 69 2.08 5.51 -7.34
C ASN A 69 2.17 4.11 -6.73
N ASP A 70 1.18 3.26 -6.98
CA ASP A 70 1.14 1.91 -6.43
C ASP A 70 1.75 0.87 -7.37
N THR A 71 1.98 1.20 -8.64
CA THR A 71 2.34 0.20 -9.65
C THR A 71 3.69 -0.47 -9.39
N THR A 72 4.67 0.24 -8.87
CA THR A 72 5.95 -0.37 -8.52
C THR A 72 5.82 -1.32 -7.32
N MET A 73 4.99 -0.97 -6.35
CA MET A 73 4.64 -1.85 -5.23
C MET A 73 3.92 -3.12 -5.72
N LEU A 74 2.94 -2.96 -6.59
CA LEU A 74 2.17 -4.09 -7.14
C LEU A 74 3.08 -5.04 -7.93
N GLY A 75 4.02 -4.49 -8.70
CA GLY A 75 4.97 -5.29 -9.47
C GLY A 75 5.96 -6.05 -8.60
N GLU A 76 6.31 -5.52 -7.44
CA GLU A 76 7.22 -6.17 -6.50
C GLU A 76 6.53 -7.27 -5.67
N ALA A 77 5.23 -7.13 -5.41
CA ALA A 77 4.47 -8.08 -4.60
C ALA A 77 4.32 -9.44 -5.30
N ASP A 78 4.08 -10.49 -4.53
CA ASP A 78 3.77 -11.81 -5.08
C ASP A 78 2.44 -11.81 -5.82
N HIS A 79 1.46 -11.05 -5.33
CA HIS A 79 0.21 -10.76 -6.01
C HIS A 79 -0.09 -9.27 -5.89
N GLY A 80 -0.24 -8.59 -7.01
CA GLY A 80 -0.62 -7.17 -7.06
C GLY A 80 -1.97 -7.00 -7.75
N PHE A 81 -2.88 -6.29 -7.11
CA PHE A 81 -4.21 -6.03 -7.63
C PHE A 81 -4.46 -4.54 -7.79
N LEU A 82 -5.01 -4.12 -8.92
CA LEU A 82 -5.56 -2.78 -9.08
C LEU A 82 -6.98 -2.78 -8.53
N PHE A 83 -7.20 -2.02 -7.46
CA PHE A 83 -8.47 -1.95 -6.76
C PHE A 83 -9.17 -0.62 -7.03
N ASP A 84 -10.35 -0.68 -7.67
CA ASP A 84 -11.13 0.50 -8.04
C ASP A 84 -10.29 1.59 -8.71
N ALA A 85 -9.33 1.18 -9.54
CA ALA A 85 -8.41 2.08 -10.22
C ALA A 85 -9.09 2.76 -11.42
N PRO A 86 -8.60 3.96 -11.83
CA PRO A 86 -9.08 4.59 -13.05
C PRO A 86 -8.82 3.73 -14.29
N GLU A 87 -9.68 3.84 -15.30
CA GLU A 87 -9.58 3.02 -16.52
C GLU A 87 -8.25 3.20 -17.25
N ASN A 88 -7.68 4.42 -17.23
CA ASN A 88 -6.39 4.67 -17.87
C ASN A 88 -5.26 3.90 -17.19
N VAL A 89 -5.30 3.74 -15.88
CA VAL A 89 -4.31 2.95 -15.13
C VAL A 89 -4.47 1.47 -15.46
N ILE A 90 -5.72 0.98 -15.48
CA ILE A 90 -6.03 -0.41 -15.81
C ILE A 90 -5.53 -0.74 -17.22
N ALA A 91 -5.78 0.14 -18.18
CA ALA A 91 -5.38 -0.06 -19.58
C ALA A 91 -3.85 -0.10 -19.75
N GLU A 92 -3.13 0.75 -19.00
CA GLU A 92 -1.67 0.83 -19.09
C GLU A 92 -0.96 -0.31 -18.38
N PHE A 93 -1.60 -0.92 -17.38
CA PHE A 93 -1.01 -2.01 -16.57
C PHE A 93 -1.88 -3.27 -16.61
N PRO A 94 -2.06 -3.87 -17.80
CA PRO A 94 -2.94 -5.04 -17.94
C PRO A 94 -2.43 -6.29 -17.22
N GLN A 95 -1.16 -6.30 -16.80
CA GLN A 95 -0.57 -7.39 -16.03
C GLN A 95 -1.14 -7.52 -14.62
N PHE A 96 -1.76 -6.46 -14.09
CA PHE A 96 -2.38 -6.49 -12.77
C PHE A 96 -3.89 -6.72 -12.91
N PRO A 97 -4.46 -7.73 -12.25
CA PRO A 97 -5.91 -7.91 -12.25
C PRO A 97 -6.62 -6.68 -11.72
N ALA A 98 -7.63 -6.22 -12.47
CA ALA A 98 -8.48 -5.10 -12.06
C ALA A 98 -9.67 -5.64 -11.26
N ILE A 99 -9.84 -5.15 -10.05
CA ILE A 99 -10.84 -5.62 -9.11
C ILE A 99 -11.70 -4.44 -8.67
N HIS A 100 -13.01 -4.64 -8.66
CA HIS A 100 -13.98 -3.63 -8.28
C HIS A 100 -14.80 -4.11 -7.09
N GLY A 101 -14.89 -3.25 -6.06
CA GLY A 101 -15.67 -3.50 -4.86
C GLY A 101 -14.96 -4.37 -3.83
N TYR A 102 -15.32 -4.16 -2.57
CA TYR A 102 -14.63 -4.80 -1.45
C TYR A 102 -14.84 -6.31 -1.40
N GLU A 103 -16.00 -6.81 -1.79
CA GLU A 103 -16.26 -8.25 -1.76
C GLU A 103 -15.38 -8.99 -2.77
N ALA A 104 -15.21 -8.43 -3.98
CA ALA A 104 -14.31 -8.99 -4.98
C ALA A 104 -12.85 -8.93 -4.52
N LEU A 105 -12.45 -7.85 -3.84
CA LEU A 105 -11.09 -7.74 -3.30
C LEU A 105 -10.84 -8.79 -2.22
N LYS A 106 -11.78 -8.98 -1.30
CA LYS A 106 -11.68 -10.01 -0.25
C LYS A 106 -11.53 -11.40 -0.85
N GLU A 107 -12.31 -11.70 -1.88
CA GLU A 107 -12.24 -12.98 -2.59
C GLU A 107 -10.88 -13.17 -3.27
N ALA A 108 -10.38 -12.15 -3.95
CA ALA A 108 -9.07 -12.20 -4.61
C ALA A 108 -7.94 -12.43 -3.61
N ILE A 109 -7.98 -11.75 -2.46
CA ILE A 109 -6.99 -11.93 -1.39
C ILE A 109 -7.08 -13.34 -0.82
N ARG A 110 -8.29 -13.83 -0.58
CA ARG A 110 -8.52 -15.18 -0.06
C ARG A 110 -7.94 -16.24 -1.00
N ASN A 111 -8.23 -16.14 -2.29
CA ASN A 111 -7.74 -17.07 -3.28
C ASN A 111 -6.22 -17.04 -3.41
N ALA A 112 -5.62 -15.86 -3.35
CA ALA A 112 -4.17 -15.71 -3.38
C ALA A 112 -3.51 -16.27 -2.12
N SER A 113 -4.19 -16.20 -0.97
CA SER A 113 -3.64 -16.62 0.33
C SER A 113 -3.57 -18.13 0.51
N VAL A 114 -4.55 -18.88 0.00
CA VAL A 114 -4.62 -20.35 0.24
C VAL A 114 -3.76 -21.15 -0.72
N ARG A 115 -3.28 -20.58 -1.81
CA ARG A 115 -2.66 -21.30 -2.91
C ARG A 115 -1.38 -22.03 -2.54
N ASP A 116 -0.64 -21.56 -1.56
CA ASP A 116 0.67 -22.07 -1.20
C ASP A 116 0.73 -22.70 0.19
N ILE A 117 -0.42 -23.07 0.74
CA ILE A 117 -0.45 -23.84 1.98
C ILE A 117 -0.05 -25.26 1.63
N PRO A 118 1.06 -25.81 2.17
CA PRO A 118 1.46 -27.20 1.91
C PRO A 118 0.36 -28.15 2.38
N ALA A 119 0.12 -29.15 1.56
CA ALA A 119 -0.85 -30.20 1.89
C ALA A 119 -0.33 -31.05 3.07
#